data_8df3d0296e05ccf9ffc3222bb75ff3e3
#
_entry.id   8df3d0296e05ccf9ffc3222bb75ff3e3
#
_cell.length_a   1.000
_cell.length_b   1.000
_cell.length_c   1.000
_cell.angle_alpha   90.00
_cell.angle_beta   90.00
_cell.angle_gamma   90.00
#
_symmetry.space_group_name_H-M   'P 1'
#
loop_
_entity.id
_entity.type
_entity.pdbx_description
1 polymer ?
#
loop_
_entity_poly.entity_id
_entity_poly.type
_entity_poly.pdbx_seq_one_letter_code
_entity_poly.pdbx_strand_id
1 'polypeptide(L)'
;MNLDLLTAISPIDGRYRGKTERLADYFSEYALIRYRIRVEIEYFIALCELPLPQLKDFDYSLFGRLRDIYLTFDEAGAARVKEIEGITNHDVKAVEYYIKEQFDAIGGLEPFKEFIHFGLTSQDINNTSVPLSLKDALCDVVVPQVEELIKQLTDYAEEWKEVPMLAKTHGQPASPTRLGKEVMVFAYRLQKQLDSLRQCELTAKFGGATGNYNAHHVAYPEYDWKAFGNKFVSEKLGLVREQWTTQISNYDCLGAVLDAVRRINTIIIDLDRDFWMYISMEYFKQKIKAGEVGSSAMPHKVNPIDFENSEGNLGVANAVLQFLAQKLPVSRLQRDLTDSTVLRNIGVPLGHTVIAIQSTLKGLRKLILNEEKISADLDNTWAVVAEAIQTILRREAYPHPYEALKALTRTNHKMTEETIHQFIKELNVSDEVKAELMAITPHNYTGI
;
A
#
# COMPACT_ATOMS: atom_id res chain seq x y z
N MET A 1 -9.01 33.60 -4.89
CA MET A 1 -9.77 32.54 -4.19
C MET A 1 -8.80 31.90 -3.22
N ASN A 2 -9.11 31.93 -1.93
CA ASN A 2 -8.22 31.32 -0.92
C ASN A 2 -8.28 29.78 -1.06
N LEU A 3 -7.20 29.11 -0.69
CA LEU A 3 -7.16 27.64 -0.65
C LEU A 3 -8.00 27.14 0.52
N ASP A 4 -9.03 26.34 0.21
CA ASP A 4 -9.83 25.58 1.17
C ASP A 4 -10.31 24.26 0.53
N LEU A 5 -11.11 23.47 1.25
CA LEU A 5 -11.58 22.16 0.76
C LEU A 5 -12.40 22.25 -0.55
N LEU A 6 -13.09 23.36 -0.79
CA LEU A 6 -13.91 23.56 -1.99
C LEU A 6 -13.11 24.11 -3.16
N THR A 7 -11.98 24.78 -2.90
CA THR A 7 -11.15 25.45 -3.90
C THR A 7 -9.88 24.67 -4.22
N ALA A 8 -9.60 23.57 -3.49
CA ALA A 8 -8.46 22.70 -3.75
C ALA A 8 -8.59 22.01 -5.11
N ILE A 9 -7.54 22.09 -5.94
CA ILE A 9 -7.50 21.43 -7.26
C ILE A 9 -7.36 19.90 -7.10
N SER A 10 -6.54 19.47 -6.15
CA SER A 10 -6.38 18.04 -5.86
C SER A 10 -7.58 17.51 -5.05
N PRO A 11 -8.24 16.44 -5.49
CA PRO A 11 -9.31 15.82 -4.71
C PRO A 11 -8.83 15.23 -3.38
N ILE A 12 -7.55 14.91 -3.26
CA ILE A 12 -6.92 14.42 -2.01
C ILE A 12 -7.05 15.49 -0.92
N ASP A 13 -6.75 16.76 -1.25
CA ASP A 13 -6.77 17.88 -0.30
C ASP A 13 -8.13 18.55 -0.19
N GLY A 14 -9.02 18.33 -1.16
CA GLY A 14 -10.40 18.83 -1.16
C GLY A 14 -11.40 17.77 -0.73
N ARG A 15 -12.06 17.16 -1.72
CA ARG A 15 -13.16 16.19 -1.55
C ARG A 15 -12.87 15.07 -0.54
N TYR A 16 -11.65 14.57 -0.51
CA TYR A 16 -11.25 13.41 0.30
C TYR A 16 -10.39 13.78 1.51
N ARG A 17 -10.25 15.06 1.85
CA ARG A 17 -9.39 15.51 2.96
C ARG A 17 -9.65 14.74 4.26
N GLY A 18 -10.90 14.49 4.62
CA GLY A 18 -11.24 13.74 5.83
C GLY A 18 -10.73 12.28 5.85
N LYS A 19 -10.34 11.73 4.70
CA LYS A 19 -9.73 10.40 4.61
C LYS A 19 -8.20 10.44 4.60
N THR A 20 -7.61 11.54 4.17
CA THR A 20 -6.18 11.70 3.91
C THR A 20 -5.46 12.59 4.92
N GLU A 21 -6.20 13.20 5.85
CA GLU A 21 -5.70 14.20 6.79
C GLU A 21 -4.42 13.76 7.51
N ARG A 22 -4.37 12.52 7.99
CA ARG A 22 -3.18 11.96 8.66
C ARG A 22 -1.92 11.95 7.80
N LEU A 23 -2.06 11.91 6.46
CA LEU A 23 -0.91 11.96 5.56
C LEU A 23 -0.27 13.34 5.49
N ALA A 24 -0.96 14.39 5.94
CA ALA A 24 -0.39 15.74 6.00
C ALA A 24 0.81 15.82 6.97
N ASP A 25 0.83 14.99 8.02
CA ASP A 25 1.94 14.93 8.99
C ASP A 25 3.24 14.39 8.38
N TYR A 26 3.18 13.83 7.17
CA TYR A 26 4.30 13.18 6.48
C TYR A 26 4.63 13.84 5.15
N PHE A 27 3.64 14.31 4.39
CA PHE A 27 3.83 14.70 2.98
C PHE A 27 3.41 16.13 2.64
N SER A 28 2.96 16.92 3.62
CA SER A 28 2.76 18.37 3.41
C SER A 28 4.10 19.11 3.40
N GLU A 29 4.09 20.36 2.92
CA GLU A 29 5.26 21.25 2.99
C GLU A 29 5.68 21.47 4.45
N TYR A 30 4.72 21.61 5.37
CA TYR A 30 4.96 21.65 6.81
C TYR A 30 5.72 20.41 7.30
N ALA A 31 5.27 19.22 6.92
CA ALA A 31 5.91 17.96 7.29
C ALA A 31 7.34 17.86 6.73
N LEU A 32 7.53 18.22 5.46
CA LEU A 32 8.85 18.20 4.84
C LEU A 32 9.84 19.10 5.61
N ILE A 33 9.41 20.31 5.98
CA ILE A 33 10.22 21.23 6.79
C ILE A 33 10.55 20.60 8.15
N ARG A 34 9.55 20.04 8.85
CA ARG A 34 9.74 19.40 10.15
C ARG A 34 10.73 18.22 10.09
N TYR A 35 10.64 17.35 9.08
CA TYR A 35 11.57 16.24 8.90
C TYR A 35 12.99 16.72 8.57
N ARG A 36 13.15 17.79 7.79
CA ARG A 36 14.45 18.41 7.55
C ARG A 36 15.07 18.94 8.84
N ILE A 37 14.29 19.67 9.67
CA ILE A 37 14.73 20.15 10.99
C ILE A 37 15.14 18.97 11.87
N ARG A 38 14.35 17.88 11.91
CA ARG A 38 14.69 16.66 12.66
C ARG A 38 16.03 16.11 12.26
N VAL A 39 16.30 15.97 10.97
CA VAL A 39 17.59 15.44 10.47
C VAL A 39 18.75 16.36 10.85
N GLU A 40 18.62 17.68 10.67
CA GLU A 40 19.64 18.66 11.03
C GLU A 40 19.97 18.63 12.54
N ILE A 41 18.94 18.59 13.38
CA ILE A 41 19.12 18.54 14.83
C ILE A 41 19.77 17.24 15.28
N GLU A 42 19.29 16.07 14.81
CA GLU A 42 19.90 14.81 15.16
C GLU A 42 21.34 14.68 14.62
N TYR A 43 21.62 15.29 13.45
CA TYR A 43 22.97 15.38 12.92
C TYR A 43 23.88 16.25 13.81
N PHE A 44 23.42 17.42 14.23
CA PHE A 44 24.15 18.29 15.15
C PHE A 44 24.44 17.57 16.48
N ILE A 45 23.44 16.90 17.04
CA ILE A 45 23.61 16.07 18.25
C ILE A 45 24.68 14.98 18.04
N ALA A 46 24.61 14.29 16.89
CA ALA A 46 25.59 13.25 16.56
C ALA A 46 27.03 13.81 16.43
N LEU A 47 27.19 15.03 15.91
CA LEU A 47 28.47 15.73 15.88
C LEU A 47 28.97 16.08 17.31
N CYS A 48 28.09 16.50 18.21
CA CYS A 48 28.45 16.76 19.61
C CYS A 48 28.89 15.50 20.36
N GLU A 49 28.35 14.33 19.96
CA GLU A 49 28.74 13.04 20.51
C GLU A 49 30.11 12.55 19.99
N LEU A 50 30.69 13.19 18.95
CA LEU A 50 32.05 12.96 18.50
C LEU A 50 33.00 13.81 19.34
N PRO A 51 34.24 13.34 19.58
CA PRO A 51 35.25 14.09 20.32
C PRO A 51 35.87 15.23 19.49
N LEU A 52 35.03 16.02 18.78
CA LEU A 52 35.49 17.16 18.02
C LEU A 52 35.93 18.27 18.97
N PRO A 53 37.15 18.83 18.80
CA PRO A 53 37.71 19.80 19.75
C PRO A 53 36.80 21.02 19.99
N GLN A 54 36.07 21.47 18.95
CA GLN A 54 35.21 22.65 19.01
C GLN A 54 33.85 22.39 19.67
N LEU A 55 33.44 21.11 19.80
CA LEU A 55 32.18 20.70 20.41
C LEU A 55 32.35 20.05 21.79
N LYS A 56 33.59 19.89 22.27
CA LYS A 56 33.94 19.20 23.54
C LYS A 56 33.26 19.80 24.78
N ASP A 57 33.00 21.11 24.76
CA ASP A 57 32.41 21.84 25.88
C ASP A 57 30.89 22.00 25.72
N PHE A 58 30.25 21.33 24.76
CA PHE A 58 28.80 21.38 24.57
C PHE A 58 28.08 20.71 25.74
N ASP A 59 27.06 21.42 26.28
CA ASP A 59 26.25 20.89 27.37
C ASP A 59 25.17 19.91 26.84
N TYR A 60 25.39 18.61 27.05
CA TYR A 60 24.49 17.54 26.61
C TYR A 60 23.10 17.60 27.26
N SER A 61 22.94 18.34 28.39
CA SER A 61 21.61 18.56 28.99
C SER A 61 20.65 19.33 28.07
N LEU A 62 21.20 20.04 27.07
CA LEU A 62 20.44 20.80 26.07
C LEU A 62 19.88 19.93 24.95
N PHE A 63 20.27 18.65 24.80
CA PHE A 63 19.76 17.79 23.72
C PHE A 63 18.24 17.66 23.70
N GLY A 64 17.61 17.65 24.87
CA GLY A 64 16.13 17.66 24.97
C GLY A 64 15.55 18.91 24.32
N ARG A 65 16.07 20.10 24.67
CA ARG A 65 15.63 21.39 24.12
C ARG A 65 15.89 21.52 22.60
N LEU A 66 16.99 20.94 22.12
CA LEU A 66 17.25 20.89 20.67
C LEU A 66 16.21 20.03 19.95
N ARG A 67 15.85 18.88 20.53
CA ARG A 67 14.78 18.02 19.97
C ARG A 67 13.42 18.67 19.99
N ASP A 68 13.12 19.49 20.99
CA ASP A 68 11.89 20.24 21.06
C ASP A 68 11.68 21.14 19.83
N ILE A 69 12.75 21.62 19.16
CA ILE A 69 12.65 22.43 17.93
C ILE A 69 11.84 21.70 16.82
N TYR A 70 11.95 20.38 16.71
CA TYR A 70 11.15 19.61 15.73
C TYR A 70 9.97 18.86 16.36
N LEU A 71 10.01 18.53 17.65
CA LEU A 71 8.91 17.84 18.34
C LEU A 71 7.71 18.75 18.59
N THR A 72 7.98 20.03 18.87
CA THR A 72 6.94 21.05 19.09
C THR A 72 6.78 22.00 17.90
N PHE A 73 7.37 21.65 16.73
CA PHE A 73 7.27 22.43 15.51
C PHE A 73 5.83 22.61 15.07
N ASP A 74 5.45 23.82 14.73
CA ASP A 74 4.08 24.20 14.37
C ASP A 74 3.99 24.94 13.02
N GLU A 75 2.78 25.30 12.62
CA GLU A 75 2.53 26.05 11.38
C GLU A 75 3.18 27.44 11.40
N ALA A 76 3.33 28.08 12.55
CA ALA A 76 4.00 29.38 12.67
C ALA A 76 5.49 29.24 12.38
N GLY A 77 6.14 28.19 12.89
CA GLY A 77 7.51 27.84 12.54
C GLY A 77 7.68 27.57 11.05
N ALA A 78 6.74 26.83 10.44
CA ALA A 78 6.77 26.57 9.00
C ALA A 78 6.61 27.88 8.18
N ALA A 79 5.71 28.76 8.57
CA ALA A 79 5.56 30.08 7.97
C ALA A 79 6.86 30.91 8.06
N ARG A 80 7.54 30.88 9.23
CA ARG A 80 8.83 31.56 9.40
C ARG A 80 9.90 30.98 8.45
N VAL A 81 9.99 29.67 8.28
CA VAL A 81 10.92 29.06 7.30
C VAL A 81 10.59 29.53 5.88
N LYS A 82 9.30 29.63 5.52
CA LYS A 82 8.89 30.14 4.18
C LYS A 82 9.19 31.60 3.97
N GLU A 83 9.13 32.45 5.00
CA GLU A 83 9.57 33.84 4.93
C GLU A 83 11.09 33.92 4.63
N ILE A 84 11.90 33.13 5.33
CA ILE A 84 13.35 33.09 5.09
C ILE A 84 13.64 32.55 3.68
N GLU A 85 12.94 31.50 3.25
CA GLU A 85 13.07 30.93 1.89
C GLU A 85 12.73 32.01 0.82
N GLY A 86 11.71 32.84 1.05
CA GLY A 86 11.34 33.93 0.16
C GLY A 86 12.46 34.96 -0.08
N ILE A 87 13.38 35.11 0.89
CA ILE A 87 14.56 35.98 0.80
C ILE A 87 15.76 35.24 0.20
N THR A 88 16.02 34.01 0.66
CA THR A 88 17.21 33.24 0.28
C THR A 88 17.06 32.50 -1.06
N ASN A 89 15.84 32.31 -1.51
CA ASN A 89 15.46 31.48 -2.65
C ASN A 89 16.07 30.04 -2.58
N HIS A 90 16.18 29.50 -1.35
CA HIS A 90 16.76 28.18 -1.10
C HIS A 90 16.13 27.53 0.14
N ASP A 91 15.39 26.44 -0.08
CA ASP A 91 14.56 25.79 0.94
C ASP A 91 15.36 25.18 2.12
N VAL A 92 16.41 24.40 1.84
CA VAL A 92 17.24 23.80 2.92
C VAL A 92 18.04 24.85 3.65
N LYS A 93 18.54 25.91 2.97
CA LYS A 93 19.23 27.03 3.62
C LYS A 93 18.30 27.81 4.55
N ALA A 94 17.02 27.92 4.19
CA ALA A 94 16.02 28.53 5.06
C ALA A 94 15.82 27.74 6.36
N VAL A 95 15.83 26.41 6.28
CA VAL A 95 15.78 25.52 7.46
C VAL A 95 17.02 25.73 8.35
N GLU A 96 18.21 25.80 7.77
CA GLU A 96 19.45 26.08 8.53
C GLU A 96 19.36 27.41 9.28
N TYR A 97 18.90 28.49 8.62
CA TYR A 97 18.75 29.78 9.27
C TYR A 97 17.68 29.78 10.36
N TYR A 98 16.56 29.11 10.14
CA TYR A 98 15.55 28.94 11.18
C TYR A 98 16.11 28.22 12.41
N ILE A 99 16.89 27.17 12.24
CA ILE A 99 17.52 26.46 13.37
C ILE A 99 18.50 27.38 14.09
N LYS A 100 19.27 28.22 13.36
CA LYS A 100 20.15 29.22 13.97
C LYS A 100 19.37 30.27 14.82
N GLU A 101 18.20 30.68 14.37
CA GLU A 101 17.29 31.54 15.17
C GLU A 101 16.81 30.82 16.45
N GLN A 102 16.50 29.53 16.37
CA GLN A 102 16.11 28.74 17.54
C GLN A 102 17.28 28.58 18.53
N PHE A 103 18.51 28.43 18.04
CA PHE A 103 19.70 28.39 18.89
C PHE A 103 19.89 29.72 19.64
N ASP A 104 19.65 30.84 19.01
CA ASP A 104 19.68 32.16 19.65
C ASP A 104 18.59 32.28 20.75
N ALA A 105 17.39 31.76 20.48
CA ALA A 105 16.30 31.77 21.46
C ALA A 105 16.58 30.84 22.67
N ILE A 106 17.30 29.71 22.47
CA ILE A 106 17.75 28.85 23.57
C ILE A 106 18.82 29.58 24.41
N GLY A 107 19.74 30.27 23.76
CA GLY A 107 20.85 31.02 24.37
C GLY A 107 22.05 30.14 24.74
N GLY A 108 23.25 30.72 24.71
CA GLY A 108 24.51 30.01 25.01
C GLY A 108 25.00 29.07 23.94
N LEU A 109 24.39 29.07 22.77
CA LEU A 109 24.72 28.18 21.65
C LEU A 109 25.50 28.90 20.50
N GLU A 110 25.77 30.19 20.62
CA GLU A 110 26.53 30.96 19.62
C GLU A 110 27.81 30.30 19.13
N PRO A 111 28.67 29.74 19.98
CA PRO A 111 29.93 29.14 19.54
C PRO A 111 29.75 27.89 18.67
N PHE A 112 28.56 27.28 18.72
CA PHE A 112 28.26 26.01 18.08
C PHE A 112 27.39 26.15 16.81
N LYS A 113 26.85 27.33 16.51
CA LYS A 113 25.90 27.57 15.42
C LYS A 113 26.42 27.18 14.04
N GLU A 114 27.72 27.35 13.79
CA GLU A 114 28.33 27.03 12.50
C GLU A 114 28.51 25.51 12.27
N PHE A 115 28.22 24.68 13.28
CA PHE A 115 28.12 23.22 13.12
C PHE A 115 26.73 22.74 12.65
N ILE A 116 25.74 23.63 12.56
CA ILE A 116 24.49 23.33 11.87
C ILE A 116 24.81 23.18 10.38
N HIS A 117 24.35 22.10 9.76
CA HIS A 117 24.62 21.77 8.35
C HIS A 117 26.12 21.60 8.00
N PHE A 118 26.97 21.32 9.01
CA PHE A 118 28.42 21.24 8.83
C PHE A 118 28.80 20.13 7.83
N GLY A 119 29.54 20.50 6.77
CA GLY A 119 30.02 19.56 5.74
C GLY A 119 28.94 18.95 4.85
N LEU A 120 27.67 19.23 5.07
CA LEU A 120 26.55 18.66 4.33
C LEU A 120 26.26 19.41 3.02
N THR A 121 25.49 18.76 2.18
CA THR A 121 24.77 19.35 1.04
C THR A 121 23.26 19.18 1.26
N SER A 122 22.45 19.95 0.57
CA SER A 122 20.98 19.90 0.69
C SER A 122 20.42 18.48 0.52
N GLN A 123 21.06 17.64 -0.28
CA GLN A 123 20.60 16.27 -0.53
C GLN A 123 20.97 15.31 0.61
N ASP A 124 21.91 15.61 1.49
CA ASP A 124 22.08 14.86 2.73
C ASP A 124 20.86 15.02 3.64
N ILE A 125 20.17 16.15 3.55
CA ILE A 125 18.95 16.45 4.30
C ILE A 125 17.73 15.91 3.58
N ASN A 126 17.58 16.13 2.27
CA ASN A 126 16.41 15.67 1.53
C ASN A 126 16.40 14.14 1.38
N ASN A 127 17.53 13.52 1.05
CA ASN A 127 17.62 12.06 0.87
C ASN A 127 17.71 11.26 2.18
N THR A 128 17.53 11.92 3.30
CA THR A 128 17.30 11.32 4.62
C THR A 128 15.90 11.63 5.13
N SER A 129 15.44 12.87 5.04
CA SER A 129 14.11 13.29 5.52
C SER A 129 12.96 12.64 4.72
N VAL A 130 13.08 12.53 3.39
CA VAL A 130 12.04 11.92 2.55
C VAL A 130 11.85 10.43 2.84
N PRO A 131 12.89 9.57 2.82
CA PRO A 131 12.70 8.17 3.19
C PRO A 131 12.28 7.98 4.66
N LEU A 132 12.68 8.88 5.57
CA LEU A 132 12.25 8.84 6.96
C LEU A 132 10.74 9.15 7.09
N SER A 133 10.23 10.18 6.41
CA SER A 133 8.81 10.49 6.42
C SER A 133 7.98 9.41 5.74
N LEU A 134 8.47 8.82 4.65
CA LEU A 134 7.82 7.69 3.98
C LEU A 134 7.74 6.48 4.90
N LYS A 135 8.83 6.15 5.61
CA LYS A 135 8.86 5.06 6.60
C LYS A 135 7.76 5.25 7.64
N ASP A 136 7.74 6.44 8.26
CA ASP A 136 6.78 6.75 9.32
C ASP A 136 5.33 6.69 8.77
N ALA A 137 5.06 7.25 7.59
CA ALA A 137 3.74 7.19 6.94
C ALA A 137 3.29 5.76 6.59
N LEU A 138 4.21 4.93 6.10
CA LEU A 138 3.90 3.52 5.83
C LEU A 138 3.55 2.78 7.12
N CYS A 139 4.34 2.95 8.18
CA CYS A 139 4.11 2.29 9.47
C CYS A 139 2.83 2.77 10.16
N ASP A 140 2.56 4.07 10.13
CA ASP A 140 1.50 4.66 10.96
C ASP A 140 0.15 4.77 10.24
N VAL A 141 0.14 4.75 8.89
CA VAL A 141 -1.07 5.00 8.10
C VAL A 141 -1.38 3.89 7.12
N VAL A 142 -0.44 3.52 6.24
CA VAL A 142 -0.74 2.62 5.12
C VAL A 142 -0.82 1.16 5.59
N VAL A 143 0.21 0.66 6.27
CA VAL A 143 0.27 -0.73 6.73
C VAL A 143 -0.91 -1.10 7.63
N PRO A 144 -1.29 -0.28 8.65
CA PRO A 144 -2.45 -0.61 9.47
C PRO A 144 -3.76 -0.74 8.70
N GLN A 145 -3.96 0.06 7.64
CA GLN A 145 -5.17 -0.05 6.81
C GLN A 145 -5.16 -1.29 5.92
N VAL A 146 -4.00 -1.70 5.40
CA VAL A 146 -3.85 -2.98 4.68
C VAL A 146 -4.10 -4.16 5.62
N GLU A 147 -3.60 -4.12 6.85
CA GLU A 147 -3.86 -5.13 7.88
C GLU A 147 -5.33 -5.21 8.25
N GLU A 148 -6.02 -4.07 8.37
CA GLU A 148 -7.46 -4.03 8.61
C GLU A 148 -8.24 -4.68 7.46
N LEU A 149 -7.83 -4.44 6.20
CA LEU A 149 -8.43 -5.08 5.04
C LEU A 149 -8.20 -6.59 5.04
N ILE A 150 -6.98 -7.05 5.30
CA ILE A 150 -6.64 -8.48 5.41
C ILE A 150 -7.49 -9.13 6.51
N LYS A 151 -7.60 -8.49 7.66
CA LYS A 151 -8.42 -8.98 8.77
C LYS A 151 -9.88 -9.11 8.36
N GLN A 152 -10.48 -8.10 7.74
CA GLN A 152 -11.88 -8.11 7.31
C GLN A 152 -12.14 -9.24 6.30
N LEU A 153 -11.21 -9.46 5.36
CA LEU A 153 -11.32 -10.56 4.39
C LEU A 153 -11.17 -11.92 5.05
N THR A 154 -10.27 -12.05 6.02
CA THR A 154 -10.10 -13.28 6.79
C THR A 154 -11.35 -13.61 7.62
N ASP A 155 -11.94 -12.61 8.26
CA ASP A 155 -13.18 -12.77 9.03
C ASP A 155 -14.32 -13.27 8.11
N TYR A 156 -14.47 -12.70 6.91
CA TYR A 156 -15.45 -13.15 5.92
C TYR A 156 -15.14 -14.54 5.35
N ALA A 157 -13.88 -14.84 5.11
CA ALA A 157 -13.48 -16.15 4.65
C ALA A 157 -13.86 -17.25 5.65
N GLU A 158 -13.73 -16.98 6.94
CA GLU A 158 -14.16 -17.90 8.00
C GLU A 158 -15.69 -17.97 8.12
N GLU A 159 -16.38 -16.82 8.03
CA GLU A 159 -17.85 -16.76 8.08
C GLU A 159 -18.48 -17.57 6.94
N TRP A 160 -17.90 -17.52 5.72
CA TRP A 160 -18.48 -18.12 4.52
C TRP A 160 -17.76 -19.41 4.09
N LYS A 161 -16.96 -20.02 4.95
CA LYS A 161 -16.14 -21.22 4.62
C LYS A 161 -16.95 -22.43 4.17
N GLU A 162 -18.18 -22.57 4.64
CA GLU A 162 -19.08 -23.67 4.28
C GLU A 162 -20.07 -23.33 3.17
N VAL A 163 -20.05 -22.11 2.62
CA VAL A 163 -20.96 -21.69 1.56
C VAL A 163 -20.46 -22.22 0.21
N PRO A 164 -21.10 -23.22 -0.41
CA PRO A 164 -20.76 -23.69 -1.74
C PRO A 164 -21.14 -22.64 -2.78
N MET A 165 -20.31 -22.44 -3.78
CA MET A 165 -20.50 -21.42 -4.81
C MET A 165 -20.10 -21.99 -6.17
N LEU A 166 -20.89 -21.68 -7.20
CA LEU A 166 -20.54 -21.99 -8.57
C LEU A 166 -19.35 -21.14 -9.00
N ALA A 167 -18.20 -21.75 -9.27
CA ALA A 167 -17.07 -21.05 -9.86
C ALA A 167 -17.32 -20.77 -11.34
N LYS A 168 -16.67 -19.72 -11.84
CA LYS A 168 -16.71 -19.39 -13.26
C LYS A 168 -15.30 -19.24 -13.81
N THR A 169 -15.03 -19.92 -14.93
CA THR A 169 -13.82 -19.73 -15.73
C THR A 169 -14.23 -19.26 -17.11
N HIS A 170 -13.54 -18.24 -17.65
CA HIS A 170 -13.93 -17.60 -18.90
C HIS A 170 -15.41 -17.10 -18.91
N GLY A 171 -15.93 -16.74 -17.73
CA GLY A 171 -17.34 -16.37 -17.58
C GLY A 171 -18.34 -17.52 -17.63
N GLN A 172 -17.88 -18.77 -17.79
CA GLN A 172 -18.73 -19.97 -17.89
C GLN A 172 -18.71 -20.75 -16.56
N PRO A 173 -19.82 -21.43 -16.22
CA PRO A 173 -19.87 -22.33 -15.06
C PRO A 173 -18.77 -23.37 -15.11
N ALA A 174 -18.10 -23.55 -13.99
CA ALA A 174 -17.00 -24.49 -13.76
C ALA A 174 -17.22 -25.25 -12.46
N SER A 175 -16.25 -26.08 -12.06
CA SER A 175 -16.32 -26.87 -10.82
C SER A 175 -16.68 -25.96 -9.65
N PRO A 176 -17.60 -26.38 -8.78
CA PRO A 176 -17.97 -25.60 -7.59
C PRO A 176 -16.77 -25.37 -6.66
N THR A 177 -16.85 -24.29 -5.92
CA THR A 177 -15.87 -23.88 -4.91
C THR A 177 -16.60 -23.48 -3.63
N ARG A 178 -15.88 -22.98 -2.63
CA ARG A 178 -16.46 -22.39 -1.43
C ARG A 178 -16.17 -20.88 -1.41
N LEU A 179 -17.18 -20.08 -1.12
CA LEU A 179 -17.08 -18.63 -1.10
C LEU A 179 -15.97 -18.14 -0.15
N GLY A 180 -15.88 -18.71 1.05
CA GLY A 180 -14.84 -18.37 2.00
C GLY A 180 -13.43 -18.60 1.45
N LYS A 181 -13.22 -19.70 0.70
CA LYS A 181 -11.92 -19.98 0.05
C LYS A 181 -11.62 -18.93 -1.03
N GLU A 182 -12.60 -18.51 -1.83
CA GLU A 182 -12.39 -17.47 -2.84
C GLU A 182 -11.99 -16.13 -2.21
N VAL A 183 -12.61 -15.76 -1.10
CA VAL A 183 -12.24 -14.55 -0.34
C VAL A 183 -10.84 -14.67 0.29
N MET A 184 -10.50 -15.86 0.81
CA MET A 184 -9.18 -16.12 1.40
C MET A 184 -8.05 -15.97 0.40
N VAL A 185 -8.27 -16.18 -0.89
CA VAL A 185 -7.27 -15.96 -1.94
C VAL A 185 -6.74 -14.52 -1.88
N PHE A 186 -7.63 -13.54 -1.71
CA PHE A 186 -7.23 -12.13 -1.64
C PHE A 186 -6.51 -11.80 -0.33
N ALA A 187 -7.01 -12.29 0.81
CA ALA A 187 -6.34 -12.13 2.10
C ALA A 187 -4.91 -12.69 2.06
N TYR A 188 -4.73 -13.90 1.53
CA TYR A 188 -3.43 -14.54 1.38
C TYR A 188 -2.49 -13.74 0.46
N ARG A 189 -2.97 -13.29 -0.70
CA ARG A 189 -2.18 -12.49 -1.66
C ARG A 189 -1.73 -11.17 -1.05
N LEU A 190 -2.65 -10.46 -0.37
CA LEU A 190 -2.35 -9.20 0.31
C LEU A 190 -1.32 -9.39 1.41
N GLN A 191 -1.44 -10.44 2.25
CA GLN A 191 -0.46 -10.75 3.29
C GLN A 191 0.93 -10.97 2.69
N LYS A 192 1.04 -11.73 1.60
CA LYS A 192 2.33 -11.97 0.92
C LYS A 192 2.97 -10.68 0.38
N GLN A 193 2.16 -9.75 -0.15
CA GLN A 193 2.71 -8.47 -0.64
C GLN A 193 3.01 -7.50 0.51
N LEU A 194 2.25 -7.55 1.60
CA LEU A 194 2.58 -6.78 2.81
C LEU A 194 3.90 -7.26 3.43
N ASP A 195 4.13 -8.57 3.50
CA ASP A 195 5.40 -9.13 3.95
C ASP A 195 6.56 -8.70 3.04
N SER A 196 6.34 -8.65 1.72
CA SER A 196 7.33 -8.15 0.76
C SER A 196 7.61 -6.66 0.95
N LEU A 197 6.59 -5.84 1.21
CA LEU A 197 6.76 -4.41 1.51
C LEU A 197 7.61 -4.21 2.78
N ARG A 198 7.37 -5.01 3.82
CA ARG A 198 8.14 -4.96 5.08
C ARG A 198 9.60 -5.37 4.93
N GLN A 199 9.92 -6.14 3.90
CA GLN A 199 11.30 -6.56 3.58
C GLN A 199 12.04 -5.54 2.72
N CYS A 200 11.36 -4.55 2.15
CA CYS A 200 12.01 -3.49 1.39
C CYS A 200 12.86 -2.63 2.33
N GLU A 201 14.13 -2.47 2.01
CA GLU A 201 15.00 -1.55 2.74
C GLU A 201 14.61 -0.10 2.46
N LEU A 202 14.54 0.71 3.51
CA LEU A 202 14.43 2.16 3.39
C LEU A 202 15.82 2.75 3.54
N THR A 203 16.40 3.14 2.40
CA THR A 203 17.77 3.62 2.30
C THR A 203 17.85 5.13 2.28
N ALA A 204 19.02 5.67 2.62
CA ALA A 204 19.32 7.09 2.62
C ALA A 204 20.71 7.38 2.07
N LYS A 205 20.85 8.43 1.29
CA LYS A 205 22.15 8.99 0.94
C LYS A 205 22.60 9.96 2.01
N PHE A 206 23.82 9.77 2.49
CA PHE A 206 24.51 10.66 3.41
C PHE A 206 26.03 10.59 3.19
N GLY A 207 26.66 11.71 2.82
CA GLY A 207 28.08 11.71 2.48
C GLY A 207 28.60 13.01 1.82
N GLY A 208 27.86 14.12 1.91
CA GLY A 208 28.27 15.41 1.34
C GLY A 208 28.00 15.55 -0.15
N ALA A 209 28.57 16.55 -0.77
CA ALA A 209 28.23 17.04 -2.10
C ALA A 209 28.41 16.02 -3.24
N THR A 210 29.25 15.00 -3.08
CA THR A 210 29.50 13.95 -4.07
C THR A 210 29.45 12.54 -3.45
N GLY A 211 28.97 12.41 -2.22
CA GLY A 211 28.92 11.13 -1.51
C GLY A 211 30.26 10.68 -0.92
N ASN A 212 31.30 11.51 -0.97
CA ASN A 212 32.68 11.16 -0.60
C ASN A 212 33.17 11.81 0.72
N TYR A 213 32.29 12.51 1.46
CA TYR A 213 32.65 13.25 2.67
C TYR A 213 33.79 14.28 2.50
N ASN A 214 33.91 14.89 1.31
CA ASN A 214 35.05 15.79 1.00
C ASN A 214 35.20 16.92 2.02
N ALA A 215 34.11 17.63 2.37
CA ALA A 215 34.16 18.73 3.34
C ALA A 215 34.50 18.25 4.77
N HIS A 216 33.90 17.14 5.19
CA HIS A 216 34.21 16.54 6.49
C HIS A 216 35.62 16.10 6.59
N HIS A 217 36.14 15.41 5.57
CA HIS A 217 37.52 14.87 5.59
C HIS A 217 38.55 15.99 5.54
N VAL A 218 38.36 17.06 4.81
CA VAL A 218 39.31 18.18 4.79
C VAL A 218 39.35 18.93 6.13
N ALA A 219 38.20 18.98 6.83
CA ALA A 219 38.11 19.64 8.13
C ALA A 219 38.71 18.80 9.28
N TYR A 220 38.45 17.51 9.26
CA TYR A 220 38.85 16.55 10.28
C TYR A 220 39.28 15.23 9.63
N PRO A 221 40.50 15.14 9.07
CA PRO A 221 40.99 13.97 8.32
C PRO A 221 41.21 12.71 9.17
N GLU A 222 41.29 12.86 10.49
CA GLU A 222 41.54 11.79 11.45
C GLU A 222 40.30 10.97 11.81
N TYR A 223 39.08 11.44 11.44
CA TYR A 223 37.86 10.74 11.76
C TYR A 223 37.40 9.81 10.63
N ASP A 224 36.84 8.66 11.01
CA ASP A 224 36.15 7.76 10.06
C ASP A 224 34.73 8.25 9.79
N TRP A 225 34.62 9.19 8.86
CA TRP A 225 33.33 9.77 8.47
C TRP A 225 32.38 8.76 7.84
N LYS A 226 32.91 7.68 7.25
CA LYS A 226 32.09 6.60 6.71
C LYS A 226 31.41 5.81 7.83
N ALA A 227 32.17 5.42 8.86
CA ALA A 227 31.61 4.77 10.05
C ALA A 227 30.64 5.68 10.79
N PHE A 228 30.96 6.98 10.93
CA PHE A 228 30.06 7.98 11.49
C PHE A 228 28.74 8.06 10.73
N GLY A 229 28.78 8.22 9.41
CA GLY A 229 27.57 8.31 8.60
C GLY A 229 26.71 7.05 8.64
N ASN A 230 27.35 5.86 8.67
CA ASN A 230 26.62 4.61 8.85
C ASN A 230 25.87 4.60 10.20
N LYS A 231 26.54 4.97 11.27
CA LYS A 231 25.97 5.02 12.61
C LYS A 231 24.88 6.07 12.73
N PHE A 232 25.09 7.29 12.20
CA PHE A 232 24.10 8.37 12.20
C PHE A 232 22.81 7.93 11.51
N VAL A 233 22.91 7.42 10.28
CA VAL A 233 21.73 7.04 9.49
C VAL A 233 20.99 5.85 10.13
N SER A 234 21.72 4.87 10.69
CA SER A 234 21.07 3.70 11.29
C SER A 234 20.53 3.97 12.69
N GLU A 235 21.29 4.55 13.59
CA GLU A 235 20.91 4.70 14.99
C GLU A 235 20.01 5.93 15.26
N LYS A 236 20.25 7.06 14.57
CA LYS A 236 19.46 8.28 14.77
C LYS A 236 18.22 8.33 13.87
N LEU A 237 18.30 7.78 12.65
CA LEU A 237 17.21 7.86 11.67
C LEU A 237 16.49 6.51 11.45
N GLY A 238 17.13 5.40 11.85
CA GLY A 238 16.59 4.04 11.63
C GLY A 238 16.43 3.69 10.14
N LEU A 239 17.37 4.19 9.31
CA LEU A 239 17.45 3.93 7.87
C LEU A 239 18.75 3.19 7.56
N VAL A 240 18.88 2.68 6.34
CA VAL A 240 20.10 2.04 5.85
C VAL A 240 20.89 3.03 4.98
N ARG A 241 22.16 3.30 5.33
CA ARG A 241 22.96 4.22 4.52
C ARG A 241 23.44 3.55 3.23
N GLU A 242 23.15 4.20 2.09
CA GLU A 242 23.72 3.81 0.79
C GLU A 242 25.25 4.06 0.79
N GLN A 243 26.02 3.01 0.51
CA GLN A 243 27.50 3.08 0.62
C GLN A 243 28.16 3.79 -0.57
N TRP A 244 27.54 3.73 -1.73
CA TRP A 244 28.05 4.28 -2.98
C TRP A 244 26.95 5.10 -3.67
N THR A 245 27.10 6.41 -3.66
CA THR A 245 26.13 7.34 -4.21
C THR A 245 26.84 8.48 -4.95
N THR A 246 26.08 9.22 -5.75
CA THR A 246 26.47 10.55 -6.23
C THR A 246 26.09 11.61 -5.19
N GLN A 247 25.75 12.83 -5.62
CA GLN A 247 25.19 13.85 -4.74
C GLN A 247 23.84 13.43 -4.15
N ILE A 248 23.12 12.53 -4.83
CA ILE A 248 21.77 12.06 -4.46
C ILE A 248 21.77 10.56 -4.18
N SER A 249 20.67 10.08 -3.58
CA SER A 249 20.32 8.66 -3.48
C SER A 249 20.28 8.01 -4.86
N ASN A 250 20.57 6.71 -4.93
CA ASN A 250 20.35 5.91 -6.14
C ASN A 250 18.84 5.71 -6.42
N TYR A 251 17.98 5.85 -5.39
CA TYR A 251 16.53 5.67 -5.43
C TYR A 251 16.05 4.26 -5.80
N ASP A 252 16.93 3.29 -5.98
CA ASP A 252 16.54 1.91 -6.34
C ASP A 252 15.68 1.27 -5.25
N CYS A 253 16.08 1.40 -3.98
CA CYS A 253 15.31 0.88 -2.85
C CYS A 253 13.98 1.62 -2.67
N LEU A 254 13.96 2.94 -2.87
CA LEU A 254 12.71 3.70 -2.88
C LEU A 254 11.77 3.22 -4.01
N GLY A 255 12.31 2.98 -5.19
CA GLY A 255 11.57 2.39 -6.31
C GLY A 255 10.95 1.03 -5.95
N ALA A 256 11.71 0.17 -5.27
CA ALA A 256 11.21 -1.13 -4.80
C ALA A 256 10.05 -0.99 -3.80
N VAL A 257 10.11 -0.03 -2.88
CA VAL A 257 9.01 0.28 -1.94
C VAL A 257 7.76 0.72 -2.70
N LEU A 258 7.90 1.64 -3.65
CA LEU A 258 6.78 2.14 -4.46
C LEU A 258 6.15 1.02 -5.31
N ASP A 259 6.96 0.12 -5.87
CA ASP A 259 6.49 -1.05 -6.60
C ASP A 259 5.79 -2.07 -5.69
N ALA A 260 6.24 -2.25 -4.45
CA ALA A 260 5.57 -3.11 -3.48
C ALA A 260 4.17 -2.57 -3.12
N VAL A 261 4.02 -1.26 -2.90
CA VAL A 261 2.72 -0.61 -2.70
C VAL A 261 1.82 -0.80 -3.93
N ARG A 262 2.36 -0.61 -5.13
CA ARG A 262 1.62 -0.82 -6.39
C ARG A 262 1.10 -2.25 -6.55
N ARG A 263 1.85 -3.26 -6.09
CA ARG A 263 1.40 -4.67 -6.10
C ARG A 263 0.25 -4.91 -5.14
N ILE A 264 0.27 -4.32 -3.95
CA ILE A 264 -0.87 -4.34 -3.01
C ILE A 264 -2.09 -3.72 -3.69
N ASN A 265 -1.95 -2.54 -4.27
CA ASN A 265 -3.02 -1.85 -4.98
C ASN A 265 -3.61 -2.69 -6.12
N THR A 266 -2.77 -3.41 -6.86
CA THR A 266 -3.23 -4.28 -7.96
C THR A 266 -4.10 -5.43 -7.47
N ILE A 267 -3.79 -6.00 -6.30
CA ILE A 267 -4.62 -7.06 -5.70
C ILE A 267 -5.97 -6.49 -5.23
N ILE A 268 -5.98 -5.27 -4.69
CA ILE A 268 -7.22 -4.61 -4.26
C ILE A 268 -8.11 -4.30 -5.48
N ILE A 269 -7.55 -3.87 -6.61
CA ILE A 269 -8.31 -3.70 -7.87
C ILE A 269 -8.98 -5.01 -8.29
N ASP A 270 -8.26 -6.12 -8.24
CA ASP A 270 -8.77 -7.45 -8.59
C ASP A 270 -9.92 -7.86 -7.64
N LEU A 271 -9.73 -7.65 -6.34
CA LEU A 271 -10.75 -7.83 -5.31
C LEU A 271 -12.01 -6.98 -5.59
N ASP A 272 -11.84 -5.69 -5.87
CA ASP A 272 -12.94 -4.76 -6.10
C ASP A 272 -13.79 -5.20 -7.32
N ARG A 273 -13.12 -5.68 -8.37
CA ARG A 273 -13.78 -6.20 -9.59
C ARG A 273 -14.55 -7.49 -9.33
N ASP A 274 -14.01 -8.41 -8.55
CA ASP A 274 -14.71 -9.65 -8.23
C ASP A 274 -15.95 -9.38 -7.37
N PHE A 275 -15.85 -8.53 -6.34
CA PHE A 275 -17.03 -8.16 -5.54
C PHE A 275 -18.05 -7.36 -6.32
N TRP A 276 -17.61 -6.47 -7.20
CA TRP A 276 -18.51 -5.80 -8.15
C TRP A 276 -19.26 -6.82 -9.01
N MET A 277 -18.57 -7.85 -9.51
CA MET A 277 -19.14 -8.92 -10.31
C MET A 277 -20.13 -9.76 -9.48
N TYR A 278 -19.76 -10.14 -8.26
CA TYR A 278 -20.66 -10.90 -7.36
C TYR A 278 -21.94 -10.12 -7.02
N ILE A 279 -21.85 -8.80 -6.87
CA ILE A 279 -23.04 -7.94 -6.70
C ILE A 279 -23.88 -7.94 -8.00
N SER A 280 -23.25 -7.84 -9.16
CA SER A 280 -23.92 -7.91 -10.48
C SER A 280 -24.63 -9.24 -10.72
N MET A 281 -24.09 -10.35 -10.18
CA MET A 281 -24.70 -11.68 -10.21
C MET A 281 -25.73 -11.92 -9.11
N GLU A 282 -26.02 -10.91 -8.28
CA GLU A 282 -26.91 -10.99 -7.12
C GLU A 282 -26.46 -11.97 -6.02
N TYR A 283 -25.18 -12.36 -6.00
CA TYR A 283 -24.61 -13.16 -4.91
C TYR A 283 -24.50 -12.36 -3.62
N PHE A 284 -24.36 -11.04 -3.75
CA PHE A 284 -24.47 -10.09 -2.64
C PHE A 284 -25.50 -9.01 -2.92
N LYS A 285 -26.23 -8.65 -1.89
CA LYS A 285 -27.00 -7.41 -1.79
C LYS A 285 -26.19 -6.39 -0.96
N GLN A 286 -26.56 -5.11 -1.07
CA GLN A 286 -25.89 -4.06 -0.29
C GLN A 286 -26.85 -3.46 0.73
N LYS A 287 -26.38 -3.26 1.97
CA LYS A 287 -27.12 -2.53 3.01
C LYS A 287 -27.43 -1.12 2.54
N ILE A 288 -28.68 -0.71 2.66
CA ILE A 288 -29.13 0.65 2.35
C ILE A 288 -29.08 1.45 3.66
N LYS A 289 -28.43 2.60 3.65
CA LYS A 289 -28.50 3.53 4.75
C LYS A 289 -29.68 4.46 4.57
N ALA A 290 -30.48 4.64 5.62
CA ALA A 290 -31.64 5.54 5.57
C ALA A 290 -31.21 6.96 5.12
N GLY A 291 -31.86 7.48 4.08
CA GLY A 291 -31.54 8.77 3.47
C GLY A 291 -30.49 8.75 2.36
N GLU A 292 -29.83 7.62 2.07
CA GLU A 292 -28.97 7.48 0.88
C GLU A 292 -29.84 7.31 -0.38
N VAL A 293 -29.50 8.06 -1.44
CA VAL A 293 -30.09 7.91 -2.77
C VAL A 293 -29.17 7.02 -3.61
N GLY A 294 -29.60 5.79 -3.90
CA GLY A 294 -28.79 4.81 -4.63
C GLY A 294 -28.64 5.14 -6.13
N SER A 295 -29.61 5.85 -6.70
CA SER A 295 -29.62 6.31 -8.10
C SER A 295 -30.47 7.55 -8.21
N SER A 296 -30.07 8.51 -9.04
CA SER A 296 -30.85 9.74 -9.30
C SER A 296 -32.14 9.48 -10.04
N ALA A 297 -32.25 8.37 -10.80
CA ALA A 297 -33.38 8.06 -11.65
C ALA A 297 -34.17 6.80 -11.22
N MET A 298 -33.54 5.85 -10.53
CA MET A 298 -34.11 4.56 -10.15
C MET A 298 -33.94 4.31 -8.65
N PRO A 299 -34.95 4.61 -7.80
CA PRO A 299 -34.77 4.55 -6.33
C PRO A 299 -34.42 3.15 -5.77
N HIS A 300 -34.78 2.07 -6.49
CA HIS A 300 -34.50 0.69 -6.10
C HIS A 300 -33.08 0.23 -6.42
N LYS A 301 -32.30 1.02 -7.20
CA LYS A 301 -30.98 0.64 -7.68
C LYS A 301 -29.90 1.06 -6.69
N VAL A 302 -29.23 0.11 -6.08
CA VAL A 302 -28.08 0.34 -5.17
C VAL A 302 -26.79 -0.01 -5.91
N ASN A 303 -26.04 1.01 -6.32
CA ASN A 303 -24.82 0.84 -7.10
C ASN A 303 -23.63 0.46 -6.18
N PRO A 304 -22.70 -0.40 -6.62
CA PRO A 304 -21.50 -0.77 -5.88
C PRO A 304 -20.40 0.29 -5.98
N ILE A 305 -20.76 1.56 -5.76
CA ILE A 305 -19.90 2.74 -5.99
C ILE A 305 -18.63 2.77 -5.11
N ASP A 306 -18.64 2.08 -3.97
CA ASP A 306 -17.49 2.04 -3.08
C ASP A 306 -16.33 1.25 -3.74
N PHE A 307 -16.63 0.14 -4.44
CA PHE A 307 -15.64 -0.64 -5.19
C PHE A 307 -15.16 0.10 -6.44
N GLU A 308 -16.06 0.76 -7.17
CA GLU A 308 -15.72 1.60 -8.34
C GLU A 308 -14.83 2.79 -7.95
N ASN A 309 -15.13 3.45 -6.82
CA ASN A 309 -14.30 4.54 -6.29
C ASN A 309 -12.90 4.05 -5.88
N SER A 310 -12.80 2.86 -5.29
CA SER A 310 -11.53 2.24 -4.97
C SER A 310 -10.72 1.96 -6.24
N GLU A 311 -11.28 1.23 -7.20
CA GLU A 311 -10.61 0.90 -8.45
C GLU A 311 -10.07 2.14 -9.18
N GLY A 312 -10.89 3.21 -9.28
CA GLY A 312 -10.50 4.45 -9.92
C GLY A 312 -9.32 5.14 -9.21
N ASN A 313 -9.36 5.23 -7.88
CA ASN A 313 -8.27 5.81 -7.10
C ASN A 313 -6.98 4.98 -7.19
N LEU A 314 -7.06 3.65 -7.16
CA LEU A 314 -5.91 2.77 -7.29
C LEU A 314 -5.27 2.84 -8.69
N GLY A 315 -6.07 3.05 -9.72
CA GLY A 315 -5.56 3.29 -11.08
C GLY A 315 -4.67 4.54 -11.14
N VAL A 316 -5.12 5.65 -10.55
CA VAL A 316 -4.33 6.89 -10.46
C VAL A 316 -3.08 6.67 -9.59
N ALA A 317 -3.23 6.03 -8.41
CA ALA A 317 -2.10 5.72 -7.54
C ALA A 317 -1.02 4.93 -8.27
N ASN A 318 -1.41 3.85 -8.95
CA ASN A 318 -0.47 2.96 -9.65
C ASN A 318 0.27 3.67 -10.78
N ALA A 319 -0.38 4.57 -11.52
CA ALA A 319 0.26 5.36 -12.57
C ALA A 319 1.37 6.26 -12.01
N VAL A 320 1.12 6.94 -10.88
CA VAL A 320 2.09 7.82 -10.23
C VAL A 320 3.21 7.01 -9.56
N LEU A 321 2.90 5.93 -8.85
CA LEU A 321 3.89 5.04 -8.23
C LEU A 321 4.85 4.47 -9.28
N GLN A 322 4.32 4.00 -10.40
CA GLN A 322 5.14 3.48 -11.51
C GLN A 322 6.04 4.56 -12.10
N PHE A 323 5.50 5.76 -12.33
CA PHE A 323 6.30 6.88 -12.84
C PHE A 323 7.45 7.22 -11.90
N LEU A 324 7.19 7.34 -10.60
CA LEU A 324 8.21 7.66 -9.59
C LEU A 324 9.29 6.56 -9.53
N ALA A 325 8.88 5.28 -9.47
CA ALA A 325 9.81 4.16 -9.43
C ALA A 325 10.74 4.08 -10.64
N GLN A 326 10.26 4.49 -11.81
CA GLN A 326 11.05 4.52 -13.06
C GLN A 326 11.87 5.79 -13.22
N LYS A 327 11.36 6.95 -12.77
CA LYS A 327 11.99 8.26 -12.99
C LYS A 327 13.13 8.53 -12.01
N LEU A 328 12.94 8.22 -10.73
CA LEU A 328 13.87 8.61 -9.67
C LEU A 328 15.28 8.02 -9.85
N PRO A 329 15.48 6.75 -10.24
CA PRO A 329 16.81 6.18 -10.45
C PRO A 329 17.57 6.80 -11.65
N VAL A 330 16.91 7.62 -12.47
CA VAL A 330 17.51 8.21 -13.69
C VAL A 330 17.79 9.69 -13.48
N SER A 331 19.07 10.03 -13.34
CA SER A 331 19.56 11.40 -13.21
C SER A 331 20.77 11.64 -14.09
N ARG A 332 21.24 12.89 -14.18
CA ARG A 332 22.41 13.28 -15.00
C ARG A 332 23.64 13.50 -14.13
N LEU A 333 24.73 12.85 -14.46
CA LEU A 333 26.04 12.99 -13.78
C LEU A 333 25.88 12.86 -12.25
N GLN A 334 26.30 13.87 -11.49
CA GLN A 334 26.11 13.87 -10.03
C GLN A 334 24.65 14.11 -9.62
N ARG A 335 23.91 14.95 -10.38
CA ARG A 335 22.51 15.27 -10.13
C ARG A 335 21.95 16.22 -11.18
N ASP A 336 20.65 16.08 -11.48
CA ASP A 336 19.80 17.17 -11.99
C ASP A 336 18.64 17.44 -10.97
N LEU A 337 17.86 18.51 -11.20
CA LEU A 337 16.83 18.93 -10.25
C LEU A 337 15.53 18.12 -10.34
N THR A 338 15.37 17.24 -11.31
CA THR A 338 14.10 16.54 -11.58
C THR A 338 13.66 15.65 -10.43
N ASP A 339 14.59 15.10 -9.64
CA ASP A 339 14.29 14.33 -8.44
C ASP A 339 13.48 15.14 -7.43
N SER A 340 13.93 16.34 -7.09
CA SER A 340 13.24 17.22 -6.15
C SER A 340 11.83 17.61 -6.61
N THR A 341 11.65 17.81 -7.92
CA THR A 341 10.35 18.13 -8.51
C THR A 341 9.36 16.99 -8.33
N VAL A 342 9.77 15.76 -8.64
CA VAL A 342 8.85 14.61 -8.64
C VAL A 342 8.62 14.05 -7.24
N LEU A 343 9.62 14.11 -6.34
CA LEU A 343 9.49 13.64 -4.96
C LEU A 343 8.43 14.39 -4.15
N ARG A 344 8.13 15.65 -4.49
CA ARG A 344 7.02 16.39 -3.86
C ARG A 344 5.65 15.75 -4.08
N ASN A 345 5.54 14.82 -5.04
CA ASN A 345 4.32 14.08 -5.33
C ASN A 345 4.24 12.72 -4.64
N ILE A 346 5.21 12.33 -3.79
CA ILE A 346 5.24 10.99 -3.19
C ILE A 346 4.01 10.70 -2.31
N GLY A 347 3.45 11.71 -1.66
CA GLY A 347 2.23 11.60 -0.88
C GLY A 347 0.95 11.41 -1.71
N VAL A 348 0.95 11.85 -2.97
CA VAL A 348 -0.23 11.81 -3.85
C VAL A 348 -0.72 10.36 -4.09
N PRO A 349 0.11 9.44 -4.58
CA PRO A 349 -0.33 8.06 -4.79
C PRO A 349 -0.68 7.34 -3.48
N LEU A 350 -0.02 7.66 -2.37
CA LEU A 350 -0.37 7.11 -1.06
C LEU A 350 -1.73 7.64 -0.58
N GLY A 351 -2.04 8.91 -0.85
CA GLY A 351 -3.36 9.48 -0.60
C GLY A 351 -4.46 8.73 -1.36
N HIS A 352 -4.28 8.48 -2.65
CA HIS A 352 -5.21 7.69 -3.45
C HIS A 352 -5.32 6.25 -2.95
N THR A 353 -4.23 5.62 -2.54
CA THR A 353 -4.23 4.27 -1.94
C THR A 353 -5.05 4.22 -0.66
N VAL A 354 -4.88 5.19 0.25
CA VAL A 354 -5.64 5.29 1.50
C VAL A 354 -7.14 5.49 1.23
N ILE A 355 -7.49 6.39 0.30
CA ILE A 355 -8.89 6.60 -0.11
C ILE A 355 -9.51 5.30 -0.61
N ALA A 356 -8.78 4.56 -1.42
CA ALA A 356 -9.23 3.31 -2.02
C ALA A 356 -9.46 2.22 -0.97
N ILE A 357 -8.48 1.95 -0.10
CA ILE A 357 -8.60 0.94 0.96
C ILE A 357 -9.82 1.23 1.83
N GLN A 358 -10.02 2.48 2.25
CA GLN A 358 -11.20 2.88 3.03
C GLN A 358 -12.50 2.70 2.26
N SER A 359 -12.49 2.89 0.93
CA SER A 359 -13.67 2.66 0.08
C SER A 359 -13.97 1.17 -0.05
N THR A 360 -12.98 0.32 -0.30
CA THR A 360 -13.13 -1.15 -0.32
C THR A 360 -13.68 -1.66 1.01
N LEU A 361 -13.09 -1.26 2.15
CA LEU A 361 -13.57 -1.62 3.48
C LEU A 361 -15.03 -1.21 3.71
N LYS A 362 -15.39 0.00 3.27
CA LYS A 362 -16.78 0.49 3.36
C LYS A 362 -17.72 -0.35 2.47
N GLY A 363 -17.31 -0.70 1.26
CA GLY A 363 -18.05 -1.57 0.35
C GLY A 363 -18.28 -2.96 0.95
N LEU A 364 -17.23 -3.58 1.45
CA LEU A 364 -17.28 -4.90 2.10
C LEU A 364 -18.27 -4.92 3.29
N ARG A 365 -18.24 -3.91 4.15
CA ARG A 365 -19.14 -3.81 5.32
C ARG A 365 -20.62 -3.62 4.97
N LYS A 366 -20.94 -3.25 3.73
CA LYS A 366 -22.32 -3.14 3.24
C LYS A 366 -22.85 -4.46 2.66
N LEU A 367 -22.01 -5.46 2.45
CA LEU A 367 -22.42 -6.71 1.83
C LEU A 367 -23.41 -7.48 2.71
N ILE A 368 -24.41 -8.09 2.06
CA ILE A 368 -25.35 -9.04 2.60
C ILE A 368 -25.31 -10.24 1.66
N LEU A 369 -24.90 -11.39 2.17
CA LEU A 369 -24.84 -12.63 1.39
C LEU A 369 -26.26 -13.03 0.95
N ASN A 370 -26.42 -13.44 -0.31
CA ASN A 370 -27.66 -13.95 -0.88
C ASN A 370 -27.54 -15.45 -1.17
N GLU A 371 -27.62 -16.25 -0.12
CA GLU A 371 -27.46 -17.70 -0.20
C GLU A 371 -28.47 -18.36 -1.14
N GLU A 372 -29.71 -17.84 -1.20
CA GLU A 372 -30.76 -18.36 -2.11
C GLU A 372 -30.30 -18.27 -3.57
N LYS A 373 -29.68 -17.16 -3.98
CA LYS A 373 -29.22 -16.99 -5.37
C LYS A 373 -28.03 -17.88 -5.67
N ILE A 374 -27.09 -18.01 -4.74
CA ILE A 374 -25.92 -18.89 -4.87
C ILE A 374 -26.37 -20.35 -4.99
N SER A 375 -27.28 -20.79 -4.13
CA SER A 375 -27.85 -22.13 -4.17
C SER A 375 -28.59 -22.39 -5.49
N ALA A 376 -29.44 -21.47 -5.92
CA ALA A 376 -30.19 -21.61 -7.16
C ALA A 376 -29.29 -21.72 -8.40
N ASP A 377 -28.14 -21.04 -8.43
CA ASP A 377 -27.19 -21.16 -9.54
C ASP A 377 -26.51 -22.55 -9.55
N LEU A 378 -26.24 -23.15 -8.40
CA LEU A 378 -25.74 -24.52 -8.27
C LEU A 378 -26.81 -25.52 -8.74
N ASP A 379 -28.04 -25.41 -8.24
CA ASP A 379 -29.16 -26.30 -8.59
C ASP A 379 -29.48 -26.25 -10.10
N ASN A 380 -29.28 -25.10 -10.72
CA ASN A 380 -29.48 -24.93 -12.14
C ASN A 380 -28.34 -25.39 -13.04
N THR A 381 -27.21 -25.86 -12.45
CA THR A 381 -25.97 -26.14 -13.20
C THR A 381 -25.39 -27.51 -12.89
N TRP A 382 -26.22 -28.56 -12.94
CA TRP A 382 -25.79 -29.95 -12.66
C TRP A 382 -24.68 -30.47 -13.59
N ALA A 383 -24.47 -29.87 -14.75
CA ALA A 383 -23.39 -30.22 -15.65
C ALA A 383 -21.98 -30.19 -15.00
N VAL A 384 -21.80 -29.41 -13.93
CA VAL A 384 -20.49 -29.23 -13.26
C VAL A 384 -20.02 -30.48 -12.51
N VAL A 385 -20.93 -31.40 -12.15
CA VAL A 385 -20.55 -32.69 -11.52
C VAL A 385 -19.95 -33.70 -12.50
N ALA A 386 -20.01 -33.44 -13.81
CA ALA A 386 -19.47 -34.32 -14.84
C ALA A 386 -17.97 -34.63 -14.64
N GLU A 387 -17.21 -33.63 -14.15
CA GLU A 387 -15.79 -33.83 -13.83
C GLU A 387 -15.58 -34.83 -12.70
N ALA A 388 -16.38 -34.76 -11.63
CA ALA A 388 -16.34 -35.69 -10.51
C ALA A 388 -16.68 -37.10 -10.98
N ILE A 389 -17.76 -37.26 -11.75
CA ILE A 389 -18.19 -38.57 -12.31
C ILE A 389 -17.09 -39.15 -13.18
N GLN A 390 -16.52 -38.34 -14.10
CA GLN A 390 -15.41 -38.81 -14.95
C GLN A 390 -14.21 -39.28 -14.14
N THR A 391 -13.88 -38.57 -13.06
CA THR A 391 -12.72 -38.88 -12.21
C THR A 391 -12.91 -40.23 -11.49
N ILE A 392 -14.11 -40.46 -10.95
CA ILE A 392 -14.45 -41.75 -10.32
C ILE A 392 -14.45 -42.88 -11.37
N LEU A 393 -15.05 -42.66 -12.54
CA LEU A 393 -15.02 -43.66 -13.62
C LEU A 393 -13.61 -44.00 -14.07
N ARG A 394 -12.69 -43.05 -14.07
CA ARG A 394 -11.26 -43.31 -14.32
C ARG A 394 -10.63 -44.18 -13.22
N ARG A 395 -10.96 -43.91 -11.95
CA ARG A 395 -10.54 -44.75 -10.81
C ARG A 395 -10.97 -46.22 -10.98
N GLU A 396 -12.19 -46.40 -11.47
CA GLU A 396 -12.77 -47.71 -11.72
C GLU A 396 -12.32 -48.36 -13.06
N ALA A 397 -11.36 -47.77 -13.77
CA ALA A 397 -10.90 -48.20 -15.09
C ALA A 397 -12.03 -48.36 -16.12
N TYR A 398 -13.09 -47.59 -16.01
CA TYR A 398 -14.22 -47.60 -16.96
C TYR A 398 -13.73 -47.18 -18.36
N PRO A 399 -14.17 -47.89 -19.43
CA PRO A 399 -13.71 -47.60 -20.79
C PRO A 399 -14.27 -46.29 -21.29
N HIS A 400 -13.38 -45.41 -21.82
CA HIS A 400 -13.71 -44.13 -22.46
C HIS A 400 -14.63 -43.24 -21.62
N PRO A 401 -14.29 -42.91 -20.35
CA PRO A 401 -15.18 -42.19 -19.44
C PRO A 401 -15.49 -40.73 -19.91
N TYR A 402 -14.56 -40.10 -20.59
CA TYR A 402 -14.79 -38.77 -21.15
C TYR A 402 -15.83 -38.78 -22.30
N GLU A 403 -15.72 -39.73 -23.20
CA GLU A 403 -16.63 -39.87 -24.35
C GLU A 403 -18.05 -40.23 -23.89
N ALA A 404 -18.19 -41.08 -22.87
CA ALA A 404 -19.47 -41.39 -22.26
C ALA A 404 -20.19 -40.14 -21.71
N LEU A 405 -19.47 -39.28 -20.96
CA LEU A 405 -20.01 -38.04 -20.44
C LEU A 405 -20.19 -36.94 -21.52
N LYS A 406 -19.32 -36.90 -22.52
CA LYS A 406 -19.45 -36.00 -23.65
C LYS A 406 -20.73 -36.25 -24.44
N ALA A 407 -21.13 -37.49 -24.61
CA ALA A 407 -22.41 -37.84 -25.25
C ALA A 407 -23.60 -37.31 -24.45
N LEU A 408 -23.53 -37.31 -23.13
CA LEU A 408 -24.55 -36.76 -22.24
C LEU A 408 -24.58 -35.22 -22.24
N THR A 409 -23.41 -34.58 -22.20
CA THR A 409 -23.28 -33.13 -22.02
C THR A 409 -23.46 -32.33 -23.31
N ARG A 410 -23.32 -32.95 -24.50
CA ARG A 410 -23.47 -32.27 -25.80
C ARG A 410 -24.86 -32.46 -26.45
N THR A 411 -25.84 -32.84 -25.66
CA THR A 411 -27.23 -32.77 -26.07
C THR A 411 -27.75 -31.34 -25.84
N ASN A 412 -28.63 -30.85 -26.71
CA ASN A 412 -29.27 -29.53 -26.53
C ASN A 412 -30.28 -29.49 -25.34
N HIS A 413 -30.24 -30.49 -24.46
CA HIS A 413 -31.09 -30.58 -23.28
C HIS A 413 -30.36 -30.09 -22.05
N LYS A 414 -31.08 -29.40 -21.15
CA LYS A 414 -30.56 -29.00 -19.84
C LYS A 414 -30.20 -30.24 -19.05
N MET A 415 -28.97 -30.28 -18.53
CA MET A 415 -28.58 -31.35 -17.59
C MET A 415 -29.19 -31.03 -16.21
N THR A 416 -29.97 -31.97 -15.73
CA THR A 416 -30.64 -31.93 -14.42
C THR A 416 -30.17 -33.09 -13.55
N GLU A 417 -30.51 -33.06 -12.28
CA GLU A 417 -30.28 -34.18 -11.35
C GLU A 417 -30.80 -35.50 -11.94
N GLU A 418 -32.03 -35.49 -12.46
CA GLU A 418 -32.66 -36.68 -13.02
C GLU A 418 -31.89 -37.25 -14.22
N THR A 419 -31.41 -36.37 -15.11
CA THR A 419 -30.63 -36.85 -16.28
C THR A 419 -29.28 -37.38 -15.89
N ILE A 420 -28.61 -36.84 -14.89
CA ILE A 420 -27.35 -37.36 -14.32
C ILE A 420 -27.60 -38.70 -13.63
N HIS A 421 -28.62 -38.78 -12.78
CA HIS A 421 -28.96 -39.99 -12.06
C HIS A 421 -29.39 -41.12 -13.03
N GLN A 422 -30.13 -40.80 -14.09
CA GLN A 422 -30.47 -41.82 -15.11
C GLN A 422 -29.21 -42.34 -15.81
N PHE A 423 -28.29 -41.49 -16.21
CA PHE A 423 -27.00 -41.86 -16.78
C PHE A 423 -26.21 -42.80 -15.82
N ILE A 424 -26.15 -42.45 -14.53
CA ILE A 424 -25.41 -43.27 -13.54
C ILE A 424 -26.03 -44.68 -13.42
N LYS A 425 -27.37 -44.80 -13.46
CA LYS A 425 -28.05 -46.12 -13.41
C LYS A 425 -27.65 -47.01 -14.57
N GLU A 426 -27.39 -46.47 -15.75
CA GLU A 426 -27.04 -47.16 -16.98
C GLU A 426 -25.55 -47.56 -17.06
N LEU A 427 -24.70 -47.01 -16.16
CA LEU A 427 -23.28 -47.38 -16.13
C LEU A 427 -23.06 -48.81 -15.73
N ASN A 428 -22.11 -49.48 -16.38
CA ASN A 428 -21.66 -50.83 -16.02
C ASN A 428 -20.55 -50.76 -14.96
N VAL A 429 -20.93 -50.41 -13.74
CA VAL A 429 -20.07 -50.34 -12.55
C VAL A 429 -20.82 -51.00 -11.37
N SER A 430 -20.11 -51.26 -10.25
CA SER A 430 -20.74 -51.87 -9.07
C SER A 430 -21.81 -50.97 -8.44
N ASP A 431 -22.70 -51.56 -7.65
CA ASP A 431 -23.76 -50.80 -6.98
C ASP A 431 -23.20 -49.83 -5.95
N GLU A 432 -22.08 -50.13 -5.31
CA GLU A 432 -21.36 -49.27 -4.39
C GLU A 432 -20.86 -48.03 -5.13
N VAL A 433 -20.27 -48.17 -6.31
CA VAL A 433 -19.80 -47.06 -7.15
C VAL A 433 -20.99 -46.23 -7.65
N LYS A 434 -22.11 -46.84 -8.04
CA LYS A 434 -23.32 -46.12 -8.41
C LYS A 434 -23.83 -45.26 -7.24
N ALA A 435 -23.86 -45.85 -6.02
CA ALA A 435 -24.29 -45.11 -4.83
C ALA A 435 -23.35 -43.92 -4.53
N GLU A 436 -22.04 -44.09 -4.67
CA GLU A 436 -21.06 -43.01 -4.53
C GLU A 436 -21.31 -41.88 -5.56
N LEU A 437 -21.53 -42.24 -6.83
CA LEU A 437 -21.80 -41.30 -7.90
C LEU A 437 -23.11 -40.54 -7.69
N MET A 438 -24.17 -41.24 -7.21
CA MET A 438 -25.48 -40.64 -6.93
C MET A 438 -25.43 -39.62 -5.77
N ALA A 439 -24.47 -39.75 -4.86
CA ALA A 439 -24.32 -38.83 -3.73
C ALA A 439 -23.64 -37.52 -4.10
N ILE A 440 -23.08 -37.41 -5.31
CA ILE A 440 -22.40 -36.19 -5.77
C ILE A 440 -23.42 -35.15 -6.24
N THR A 441 -23.32 -33.95 -5.69
CA THR A 441 -24.16 -32.82 -6.06
C THR A 441 -23.29 -31.59 -6.36
N PRO A 442 -23.80 -30.57 -7.04
CA PRO A 442 -23.10 -29.29 -7.19
C PRO A 442 -22.75 -28.63 -5.85
N HIS A 443 -23.49 -28.94 -4.77
CA HIS A 443 -23.28 -28.38 -3.44
C HIS A 443 -22.18 -29.05 -2.63
N ASN A 444 -21.91 -30.32 -2.86
CA ASN A 444 -20.90 -31.08 -2.10
C ASN A 444 -19.61 -31.35 -2.88
N TYR A 445 -19.59 -31.09 -4.16
CA TYR A 445 -18.39 -31.22 -5.00
C TYR A 445 -17.51 -29.96 -4.89
N THR A 446 -17.11 -29.60 -3.69
CA THR A 446 -16.35 -28.37 -3.40
C THR A 446 -14.91 -28.62 -2.94
N GLY A 447 -14.49 -29.89 -2.86
CA GLY A 447 -13.17 -30.26 -2.37
C GLY A 447 -13.02 -30.10 -0.86
N ILE A 448 -11.80 -29.76 -0.43
CA ILE A 448 -11.41 -29.59 0.98
C ILE A 448 -11.33 -28.12 1.37
#